data_b1bd046e2158984ed4ac4e6c447bc237
#
_entry.id   b1bd046e2158984ed4ac4e6c447bc237
#
_cell.length_a   1.000
_cell.length_b   1.000
_cell.length_c   1.000
_cell.angle_alpha   90.00
_cell.angle_beta   90.00
_cell.angle_gamma   90.00
#
_symmetry.space_group_name_H-M   'P 1'
#
loop_
_entity.id
_entity.type
_entity.pdbx_description
1 polymer ?
#
loop_
_entity_poly.entity_id
_entity_poly.type
_entity_poly.pdbx_seq_one_letter_code
_entity_poly.pdbx_strand_id
1 'polypeptide(L)'
;MHLLGFNRGGLTQGNSGLRVVDVREKLVSKQRDKLYEVNINPIASFPSEGIVVFGQKTLQAVPSALDRINVRRMLIFLKKEISKISSGLLFEQNTEATWSKFTAQAKPLFERVQAGFGIAEFKIVLDKSTTTVEAIDRNIMYAKIFIRPVYSIEFIGVDMILTSTGASFDDL
;
A
#
# COMPACT_ATOMS: atom_id res chain seq x y z
N MET A 1 7.34 9.91 11.73
CA MET A 1 7.46 8.70 10.89
C MET A 1 6.72 8.97 9.59
N HIS A 2 7.44 9.15 8.50
CA HIS A 2 6.82 9.49 7.22
C HIS A 2 6.02 8.30 6.70
N LEU A 3 4.69 8.43 6.63
CA LEU A 3 3.76 7.49 5.99
C LEU A 3 3.97 7.35 4.47
N LEU A 4 4.85 8.17 3.93
CA LEU A 4 5.15 8.33 2.51
C LEU A 4 5.68 7.05 1.83
N GLY A 5 6.14 6.05 2.59
CA GLY A 5 6.60 4.78 2.05
C GLY A 5 5.51 3.82 1.58
N PHE A 6 4.22 4.11 1.84
CA PHE A 6 3.12 3.23 1.40
C PHE A 6 2.53 3.65 0.05
N ASN A 7 2.68 4.91 -0.34
CA ASN A 7 2.02 5.48 -1.49
C ASN A 7 2.85 5.43 -2.76
N ARG A 8 4.15 5.46 -2.60
CA ARG A 8 5.08 5.50 -3.72
C ARG A 8 6.10 4.39 -3.58
N GLY A 9 6.04 3.44 -4.48
CA GLY A 9 7.15 2.59 -4.81
C GLY A 9 7.85 3.18 -6.03
N GLY A 10 9.11 2.91 -6.23
CA GLY A 10 9.84 3.37 -7.39
C GLY A 10 10.62 4.67 -7.21
N LEU A 11 10.83 5.39 -8.29
CA LEU A 11 11.84 6.41 -8.49
C LEU A 11 11.92 7.53 -7.43
N THR A 12 10.82 7.97 -6.87
CA THR A 12 10.83 9.28 -6.22
C THR A 12 10.73 9.29 -4.71
N GLN A 13 10.38 8.21 -4.03
CA GLN A 13 10.22 8.27 -2.57
C GLN A 13 10.59 7.04 -1.75
N GLY A 14 10.62 5.86 -2.31
CA GLY A 14 11.09 4.67 -1.58
C GLY A 14 12.60 4.53 -1.67
N ASN A 15 13.20 5.17 -2.65
CA ASN A 15 14.53 4.83 -3.14
C ASN A 15 15.44 6.02 -3.31
N SER A 16 14.93 7.25 -3.18
CA SER A 16 15.76 8.43 -3.12
C SER A 16 16.62 8.34 -1.85
N GLY A 17 17.88 8.05 -2.04
CA GLY A 17 18.83 8.01 -0.96
C GLY A 17 19.49 6.68 -0.70
N LEU A 18 19.55 5.80 -1.68
CA LEU A 18 20.59 4.77 -1.68
C LEU A 18 21.94 5.51 -1.64
N ARG A 19 22.59 5.48 -0.47
CA ARG A 19 23.91 6.07 -0.28
C ARG A 19 24.95 5.13 -0.86
N VAL A 20 24.95 5.03 -2.20
CA VAL A 20 25.90 4.22 -2.97
C VAL A 20 26.54 5.10 -4.02
N VAL A 21 27.78 4.80 -4.36
CA VAL A 21 28.59 5.60 -5.29
C VAL A 21 28.24 5.28 -6.74
N ASP A 22 28.05 4.00 -7.06
CA ASP A 22 27.71 3.53 -8.41
C ASP A 22 27.05 2.14 -8.35
N VAL A 23 26.52 1.71 -9.48
CA VAL A 23 26.04 0.33 -9.71
C VAL A 23 27.12 -0.48 -10.45
N ARG A 24 27.22 -1.76 -10.12
CA ARG A 24 28.18 -2.64 -10.78
C ARG A 24 27.97 -2.71 -12.30
N GLU A 25 26.70 -2.74 -12.71
CA GLU A 25 26.33 -2.82 -14.13
C GLU A 25 25.23 -1.79 -14.41
N LYS A 26 25.44 -0.97 -15.46
CA LYS A 26 24.45 0.00 -15.93
C LYS A 26 23.44 -0.70 -16.83
N LEU A 27 22.30 -1.03 -16.26
CA LEU A 27 21.22 -1.71 -16.98
C LEU A 27 20.53 -0.78 -17.97
N VAL A 28 20.42 -1.23 -19.23
CA VAL A 28 19.57 -0.56 -20.25
C VAL A 28 18.10 -0.95 -20.06
N SER A 29 17.18 -0.21 -20.67
CA SER A 29 15.73 -0.41 -20.49
C SER A 29 15.31 -1.86 -20.71
N LYS A 30 15.70 -2.44 -21.84
CA LYS A 30 15.37 -3.83 -22.22
C LYS A 30 15.83 -4.87 -21.19
N GLN A 31 16.95 -4.64 -20.51
CA GLN A 31 17.44 -5.53 -19.44
C GLN A 31 16.61 -5.36 -18.17
N ARG A 32 16.24 -4.11 -17.82
CA ARG A 32 15.37 -3.84 -16.68
C ARG A 32 13.99 -4.48 -16.86
N ASP A 33 13.43 -4.40 -18.07
CA ASP A 33 12.14 -4.98 -18.41
C ASP A 33 12.15 -6.50 -18.22
N LYS A 34 13.18 -7.19 -18.71
CA LYS A 34 13.36 -8.64 -18.51
C LYS A 34 13.47 -9.03 -17.03
N LEU A 35 14.18 -8.24 -16.23
CA LEU A 35 14.27 -8.48 -14.79
C LEU A 35 12.90 -8.28 -14.12
N TYR A 36 12.18 -7.25 -14.55
CA TYR A 36 10.86 -6.95 -14.01
C TYR A 36 9.81 -8.01 -14.37
N GLU A 37 9.89 -8.61 -15.56
CA GLU A 37 9.03 -9.74 -15.97
C GLU A 37 9.16 -10.93 -15.02
N VAL A 38 10.36 -11.22 -14.53
CA VAL A 38 10.63 -12.31 -13.57
C VAL A 38 10.54 -11.87 -12.10
N ASN A 39 9.83 -10.78 -11.81
CA ASN A 39 9.60 -10.24 -10.47
C ASN A 39 10.87 -9.78 -9.72
N ILE A 40 11.90 -9.39 -10.43
CA ILE A 40 13.09 -8.77 -9.87
C ILE A 40 12.94 -7.24 -10.01
N ASN A 41 13.10 -6.51 -8.91
CA ASN A 41 13.14 -5.06 -8.91
C ASN A 41 14.59 -4.61 -9.15
N PRO A 42 14.95 -4.11 -10.35
CA PRO A 42 16.33 -3.75 -10.65
C PRO A 42 16.76 -2.49 -9.89
N ILE A 43 18.03 -2.46 -9.50
CA ILE A 43 18.69 -1.22 -9.07
C ILE A 43 19.32 -0.59 -10.31
N ALA A 44 18.90 0.60 -10.65
CA ALA A 44 19.31 1.29 -11.88
C ALA A 44 19.81 2.71 -11.59
N SER A 45 20.72 3.20 -12.42
CA SER A 45 21.20 4.57 -12.39
C SER A 45 20.50 5.37 -13.48
N PHE A 46 19.92 6.50 -13.08
CA PHE A 46 19.28 7.46 -13.98
C PHE A 46 19.99 8.81 -13.88
N PRO A 47 20.13 9.56 -15.00
CA PRO A 47 20.87 10.82 -15.00
C PRO A 47 20.32 11.89 -14.07
N SER A 48 18.99 11.92 -13.88
CA SER A 48 18.31 12.96 -13.08
C SER A 48 18.05 12.51 -11.63
N GLU A 49 17.83 11.21 -11.39
CA GLU A 49 17.42 10.67 -10.08
C GLU A 49 18.57 9.95 -9.34
N GLY A 50 19.66 9.67 -10.05
CA GLY A 50 20.76 8.88 -9.49
C GLY A 50 20.44 7.38 -9.43
N ILE A 51 20.93 6.72 -8.39
CA ILE A 51 20.77 5.26 -8.22
C ILE A 51 19.52 4.98 -7.41
N VAL A 52 18.59 4.24 -8.02
CA VAL A 52 17.27 3.92 -7.44
C VAL A 52 16.90 2.46 -7.64
N VAL A 53 16.06 1.94 -6.76
CA VAL A 53 15.38 0.65 -6.96
C VAL A 53 14.19 0.89 -7.89
N PHE A 54 14.24 0.36 -9.09
CA PHE A 54 13.24 0.60 -10.13
C PHE A 54 12.25 -0.56 -10.21
N GLY A 55 11.26 -0.56 -9.33
CA GLY A 55 10.20 -1.56 -9.30
C GLY A 55 9.63 -1.74 -7.90
N GLN A 56 8.49 -2.44 -7.81
CA GLN A 56 7.82 -2.72 -6.54
C GLN A 56 7.06 -4.05 -6.53
N LYS A 57 7.47 -4.99 -7.35
CA LYS A 57 6.92 -6.34 -7.34
C LYS A 57 7.39 -7.11 -6.11
N THR A 58 6.53 -7.97 -5.60
CA THR A 58 6.89 -9.03 -4.65
C THR A 58 7.20 -10.31 -5.42
N LEU A 59 7.69 -11.35 -4.74
CA LEU A 59 7.90 -12.67 -5.35
C LEU A 59 6.59 -13.46 -5.53
N GLN A 60 5.44 -12.85 -5.29
CA GLN A 60 4.15 -13.50 -5.48
C GLN A 60 3.86 -13.67 -6.97
N ALA A 61 3.73 -14.92 -7.41
CA ALA A 61 3.49 -15.27 -8.81
C ALA A 61 2.02 -15.05 -9.22
N VAL A 62 1.08 -15.28 -8.29
CA VAL A 62 -0.35 -15.12 -8.55
C VAL A 62 -0.75 -13.65 -8.36
N PRO A 63 -1.38 -13.00 -9.35
CA PRO A 63 -1.86 -11.63 -9.21
C PRO A 63 -2.82 -11.49 -8.03
N SER A 64 -2.57 -10.54 -7.15
CA SER A 64 -3.45 -10.21 -6.03
C SER A 64 -3.17 -8.80 -5.53
N ALA A 65 -3.99 -8.30 -4.62
CA ALA A 65 -3.76 -7.02 -3.97
C ALA A 65 -2.43 -6.96 -3.18
N LEU A 66 -1.77 -8.09 -2.95
CA LEU A 66 -0.54 -8.24 -2.17
C LEU A 66 0.71 -8.44 -3.04
N ASP A 67 0.59 -8.38 -4.35
CA ASP A 67 1.69 -8.59 -5.28
C ASP A 67 2.63 -7.37 -5.40
N ARG A 68 2.26 -6.25 -4.77
CA ARG A 68 3.07 -5.02 -4.74
C ARG A 68 3.58 -4.70 -3.34
N ILE A 69 4.82 -4.19 -3.28
CA ILE A 69 5.53 -3.89 -2.03
C ILE A 69 4.81 -2.80 -1.22
N ASN A 70 4.26 -1.77 -1.88
CA ASN A 70 3.55 -0.68 -1.20
C ASN A 70 2.37 -1.22 -0.37
N VAL A 71 1.52 -2.06 -0.97
CA VAL A 71 0.37 -2.67 -0.28
C VAL A 71 0.83 -3.62 0.82
N ARG A 72 1.85 -4.43 0.54
CA ARG A 72 2.41 -5.38 1.51
C ARG A 72 2.95 -4.67 2.76
N ARG A 73 3.75 -3.62 2.58
CA ARG A 73 4.30 -2.82 3.68
C ARG A 73 3.21 -2.10 4.47
N MET A 74 2.23 -1.53 3.79
CA MET A 74 1.07 -0.91 4.43
C MET A 74 0.34 -1.91 5.34
N LEU A 75 0.05 -3.11 4.85
CA LEU A 75 -0.64 -4.13 5.65
C LEU A 75 0.19 -4.62 6.85
N ILE A 76 1.50 -4.77 6.69
CA ILE A 76 2.39 -5.11 7.81
C ILE A 76 2.35 -4.01 8.88
N PHE A 77 2.38 -2.76 8.47
CA PHE A 77 2.25 -1.61 9.39
C PHE A 77 0.90 -1.63 10.10
N LEU A 78 -0.21 -1.74 9.36
CA LEU A 78 -1.55 -1.78 9.94
C LEU A 78 -1.72 -2.93 10.92
N LYS A 79 -1.27 -4.14 10.56
CA LYS A 79 -1.30 -5.30 11.47
C LYS A 79 -0.55 -5.02 12.77
N LYS A 80 0.63 -4.41 12.69
CA LYS A 80 1.43 -4.08 13.88
C LYS A 80 0.74 -3.06 14.78
N GLU A 81 0.15 -2.01 14.20
CA GLU A 81 -0.53 -0.97 14.98
C GLU A 81 -1.86 -1.49 15.58
N ILE A 82 -2.64 -2.27 14.82
CA ILE A 82 -3.86 -2.93 15.34
C ILE A 82 -3.50 -3.91 16.46
N SER A 83 -2.42 -4.67 16.33
CA SER A 83 -1.96 -5.56 17.40
C SER A 83 -1.64 -4.81 18.69
N LYS A 84 -1.05 -3.61 18.61
CA LYS A 84 -0.80 -2.78 19.80
C LYS A 84 -2.11 -2.30 20.45
N ILE A 85 -3.06 -1.83 19.61
CA ILE A 85 -4.39 -1.41 20.11
C ILE A 85 -5.08 -2.59 20.80
N SER A 86 -5.08 -3.77 20.16
CA SER A 86 -5.69 -4.97 20.70
C SER A 86 -5.04 -5.42 22.01
N SER A 87 -3.71 -5.32 22.11
CA SER A 87 -2.99 -5.68 23.35
C SER A 87 -3.36 -4.78 24.52
N GLY A 88 -3.69 -3.50 24.25
CA GLY A 88 -4.15 -2.59 25.30
C GLY A 88 -5.57 -2.87 25.83
N LEU A 89 -6.33 -3.72 25.14
CA LEU A 89 -7.70 -4.10 25.51
C LEU A 89 -7.78 -5.52 26.07
N LEU A 90 -6.67 -6.24 26.13
CA LEU A 90 -6.64 -7.58 26.74
C LEU A 90 -7.06 -7.48 28.21
N PHE A 91 -7.87 -8.44 28.61
CA PHE A 91 -8.45 -8.56 29.96
C PHE A 91 -9.51 -7.50 30.30
N GLU A 92 -9.91 -6.62 29.38
CA GLU A 92 -11.13 -5.81 29.56
C GLU A 92 -12.38 -6.68 29.35
N GLN A 93 -13.54 -6.26 29.90
CA GLN A 93 -14.81 -6.96 29.71
C GLN A 93 -15.21 -6.95 28.22
N ASN A 94 -15.70 -8.10 27.73
CA ASN A 94 -16.16 -8.24 26.36
C ASN A 94 -17.56 -7.63 26.18
N THR A 95 -17.64 -6.32 26.11
CA THR A 95 -18.86 -5.52 26.04
C THR A 95 -18.85 -4.58 24.84
N GLU A 96 -20.02 -4.08 24.46
CA GLU A 96 -20.15 -3.08 23.38
C GLU A 96 -19.35 -1.80 23.66
N ALA A 97 -19.14 -1.45 24.93
CA ALA A 97 -18.28 -0.33 25.33
C ALA A 97 -16.82 -0.56 24.94
N THR A 98 -16.29 -1.76 25.19
CA THR A 98 -14.92 -2.14 24.78
C THR A 98 -14.78 -2.22 23.26
N TRP A 99 -15.81 -2.71 22.54
CA TRP A 99 -15.84 -2.72 21.08
C TRP A 99 -15.80 -1.30 20.49
N SER A 100 -16.58 -0.39 21.08
CA SER A 100 -16.57 1.03 20.70
C SER A 100 -15.20 1.67 20.96
N LYS A 101 -14.56 1.33 22.07
CA LYS A 101 -13.22 1.79 22.43
C LYS A 101 -12.16 1.31 21.41
N PHE A 102 -12.22 0.04 21.00
CA PHE A 102 -11.37 -0.49 19.92
C PHE A 102 -11.58 0.30 18.63
N THR A 103 -12.83 0.45 18.19
CA THR A 103 -13.17 1.14 16.95
C THR A 103 -12.73 2.60 16.98
N ALA A 104 -12.91 3.29 18.11
CA ALA A 104 -12.48 4.67 18.29
C ALA A 104 -10.96 4.85 18.20
N GLN A 105 -10.18 3.86 18.64
CA GLN A 105 -8.72 3.86 18.52
C GLN A 105 -8.22 3.43 17.13
N ALA A 106 -8.90 2.47 16.51
CA ALA A 106 -8.51 1.94 15.21
C ALA A 106 -8.86 2.90 14.06
N LYS A 107 -10.04 3.52 14.07
CA LYS A 107 -10.53 4.38 12.99
C LYS A 107 -9.56 5.50 12.60
N PRO A 108 -9.01 6.31 13.51
CA PRO A 108 -8.06 7.38 13.16
C PRO A 108 -6.77 6.87 12.49
N LEU A 109 -6.35 5.64 12.82
CA LEU A 109 -5.20 5.00 12.17
C LEU A 109 -5.48 4.77 10.68
N PHE A 110 -6.65 4.21 10.34
CA PHE A 110 -7.04 3.96 8.95
C PHE A 110 -7.30 5.27 8.19
N GLU A 111 -7.96 6.25 8.81
CA GLU A 111 -8.18 7.58 8.23
C GLU A 111 -6.86 8.27 7.88
N ARG A 112 -5.84 8.18 8.73
CA ARG A 112 -4.51 8.71 8.46
C ARG A 112 -3.84 8.03 7.27
N VAL A 113 -3.96 6.70 7.14
CA VAL A 113 -3.41 5.95 6.00
C VAL A 113 -4.19 6.26 4.72
N GLN A 114 -5.50 6.49 4.82
CA GLN A 114 -6.34 6.92 3.71
C GLN A 114 -5.99 8.33 3.25
N ALA A 115 -5.85 9.28 4.15
CA ALA A 115 -5.37 10.63 3.84
C ALA A 115 -3.97 10.64 3.19
N GLY A 116 -3.14 9.66 3.52
CA GLY A 116 -1.85 9.42 2.87
C GLY A 116 -1.94 8.63 1.55
N PHE A 117 -3.11 8.40 0.97
CA PHE A 117 -3.32 7.63 -0.28
C PHE A 117 -2.84 6.17 -0.23
N GLY A 118 -2.71 5.57 0.96
CA GLY A 118 -2.39 4.14 1.09
C GLY A 118 -3.63 3.26 0.89
N ILE A 119 -4.78 3.75 1.31
CA ILE A 119 -6.07 3.07 1.25
C ILE A 119 -7.06 3.97 0.50
N ALA A 120 -7.82 3.38 -0.44
CA ALA A 120 -8.94 4.06 -1.09
C ALA A 120 -10.17 4.07 -0.19
N GLU A 121 -10.44 2.93 0.46
CA GLU A 121 -11.59 2.75 1.34
C GLU A 121 -11.29 1.71 2.40
N PHE A 122 -11.90 1.86 3.57
CA PHE A 122 -11.87 0.86 4.63
C PHE A 122 -13.21 0.78 5.36
N LYS A 123 -13.48 -0.37 5.96
CA LYS A 123 -14.64 -0.59 6.83
C LYS A 123 -14.21 -1.47 8.00
N ILE A 124 -14.51 -1.00 9.22
CA ILE A 124 -14.32 -1.78 10.45
C ILE A 124 -15.71 -2.25 10.90
N VAL A 125 -15.87 -3.54 11.07
CA VAL A 125 -17.09 -4.16 11.58
C VAL A 125 -16.74 -4.88 12.87
N LEU A 126 -17.32 -4.43 13.97
CA LEU A 126 -17.19 -5.00 15.30
C LEU A 126 -18.52 -4.79 16.02
N ASP A 127 -19.38 -5.78 15.89
CA ASP A 127 -20.74 -5.80 16.41
C ASP A 127 -21.17 -7.23 16.75
N LYS A 128 -22.43 -7.42 17.10
CA LYS A 128 -23.00 -8.74 17.42
C LYS A 128 -22.97 -9.74 16.26
N SER A 129 -22.81 -9.27 15.01
CA SER A 129 -22.67 -10.15 13.85
C SER A 129 -21.27 -10.75 13.71
N THR A 130 -20.27 -10.06 14.25
CA THR A 130 -18.87 -10.52 14.24
C THR A 130 -18.49 -11.18 15.55
N THR A 131 -18.93 -10.64 16.69
CA THR A 131 -18.70 -11.19 18.02
C THR A 131 -20.02 -11.78 18.53
N THR A 132 -20.24 -13.06 18.23
CA THR A 132 -21.44 -13.80 18.64
C THR A 132 -21.42 -14.12 20.12
N VAL A 133 -22.56 -14.58 20.66
CA VAL A 133 -22.66 -15.01 22.06
C VAL A 133 -21.67 -16.13 22.36
N GLU A 134 -21.51 -17.10 21.44
CA GLU A 134 -20.54 -18.19 21.61
C GLU A 134 -19.09 -17.68 21.61
N ALA A 135 -18.79 -16.58 20.89
CA ALA A 135 -17.47 -15.96 20.94
C ALA A 135 -17.24 -15.27 22.29
N ILE A 136 -18.26 -14.59 22.82
CA ILE A 136 -18.22 -13.97 24.16
C ILE A 136 -17.99 -15.02 25.25
N ASP A 137 -18.71 -16.14 25.20
CA ASP A 137 -18.57 -17.25 26.15
C ASP A 137 -17.16 -17.88 26.13
N ARG A 138 -16.47 -17.78 24.96
CA ARG A 138 -15.08 -18.21 24.80
C ARG A 138 -14.06 -17.12 25.10
N ASN A 139 -14.48 -15.97 25.59
CA ASN A 139 -13.65 -14.79 25.85
C ASN A 139 -12.96 -14.25 24.58
N ILE A 140 -13.62 -14.32 23.43
CA ILE A 140 -13.07 -13.89 22.14
C ILE A 140 -13.86 -12.70 21.61
N MET A 141 -13.15 -11.68 21.11
CA MET A 141 -13.68 -10.56 20.36
C MET A 141 -13.20 -10.66 18.91
N TYR A 142 -14.12 -10.62 17.95
CA TYR A 142 -13.80 -10.66 16.52
C TYR A 142 -14.12 -9.34 15.83
N ALA A 143 -13.08 -8.65 15.38
CA ALA A 143 -13.20 -7.50 14.48
C ALA A 143 -12.91 -7.91 13.04
N LYS A 144 -13.77 -7.52 12.10
CA LYS A 144 -13.52 -7.65 10.65
C LYS A 144 -13.15 -6.29 10.08
N ILE A 145 -12.00 -6.23 9.42
CA ILE A 145 -11.50 -5.00 8.80
C ILE A 145 -11.36 -5.26 7.31
N PHE A 146 -12.15 -4.54 6.52
CA PHE A 146 -12.11 -4.58 5.06
C PHE A 146 -11.26 -3.40 4.58
N ILE A 147 -10.35 -3.65 3.66
CA ILE A 147 -9.42 -2.63 3.14
C ILE A 147 -9.37 -2.75 1.62
N ARG A 148 -9.56 -1.62 0.94
CA ARG A 148 -9.31 -1.48 -0.50
C ARG A 148 -8.06 -0.62 -0.68
N PRO A 149 -6.90 -1.22 -1.08
CA PRO A 149 -5.67 -0.48 -1.26
C PRO A 149 -5.73 0.42 -2.50
N VAL A 150 -4.85 1.43 -2.54
CA VAL A 150 -4.57 2.20 -3.75
C VAL A 150 -3.39 1.55 -4.47
N TYR A 151 -3.53 1.36 -5.77
CA TYR A 151 -2.45 0.86 -6.62
C TYR A 151 -1.59 2.00 -7.15
N SER A 152 -0.30 1.75 -7.30
CA SER A 152 0.63 2.68 -7.94
C SER A 152 0.55 2.56 -9.45
N ILE A 153 0.78 3.67 -10.16
CA ILE A 153 0.93 3.69 -11.60
C ILE A 153 2.30 3.09 -11.95
N GLU A 154 2.32 2.09 -12.82
CA GLU A 154 3.55 1.47 -13.31
C GLU A 154 3.77 1.74 -14.80
N PHE A 155 2.70 1.96 -15.56
CA PHE A 155 2.73 2.24 -16.99
C PHE A 155 1.91 3.48 -17.27
N ILE A 156 2.46 4.37 -18.10
CA ILE A 156 1.81 5.58 -18.56
C ILE A 156 1.76 5.52 -20.07
N GLY A 157 0.56 5.37 -20.64
CA GLY A 157 0.31 5.56 -22.07
C GLY A 157 0.06 7.04 -22.35
N VAL A 158 0.72 7.58 -23.35
CA VAL A 158 0.50 8.95 -23.82
C VAL A 158 0.29 8.92 -25.32
N ASP A 159 -0.91 9.25 -25.76
CA ASP A 159 -1.25 9.38 -27.17
C ASP A 159 -1.20 10.87 -27.53
N MET A 160 -0.34 11.21 -28.48
CA MET A 160 -0.26 12.57 -29.05
C MET A 160 -0.95 12.60 -30.39
N ILE A 161 -2.07 13.29 -30.47
CA ILE A 161 -2.84 13.48 -31.69
C ILE A 161 -2.48 14.85 -32.28
N LEU A 162 -1.90 14.83 -33.46
CA LEU A 162 -1.64 16.04 -34.23
C LEU A 162 -2.87 16.38 -35.08
N THR A 163 -3.51 17.49 -34.79
CA THR A 163 -4.62 18.02 -35.57
C THR A 163 -4.11 19.02 -36.58
N SER A 164 -4.80 19.12 -37.74
CA SER A 164 -4.50 20.13 -38.76
C SER A 164 -4.82 21.52 -38.23
N THR A 165 -4.10 22.53 -38.79
CA THR A 165 -4.33 23.94 -38.48
C THR A 165 -5.79 24.32 -38.80
N GLY A 166 -6.56 24.72 -37.78
CA GLY A 166 -7.98 25.12 -37.89
C GLY A 166 -8.99 24.08 -37.38
N ALA A 167 -8.57 22.91 -36.89
CA ALA A 167 -9.47 21.99 -36.19
C ALA A 167 -9.83 22.52 -34.78
N SER A 168 -11.12 22.49 -34.43
CA SER A 168 -11.57 22.77 -33.07
C SER A 168 -11.28 21.56 -32.18
N PHE A 169 -10.81 21.81 -30.96
CA PHE A 169 -10.61 20.76 -29.96
C PHE A 169 -11.94 20.31 -29.28
N ASP A 170 -13.04 21.01 -29.60
CA ASP A 170 -14.36 20.66 -29.02
C ASP A 170 -15.03 19.47 -29.73
N ASP A 171 -14.46 19.02 -30.87
CA ASP A 171 -14.96 17.90 -31.69
C ASP A 171 -14.13 16.61 -31.57
N LEU A 172 -13.24 16.51 -30.53
CA LEU A 172 -12.34 15.37 -30.33
C LEU A 172 -12.76 14.48 -29.16
#